data_dd9c6957b98d1cc929ad6fd96fad8104
#
_entry.id   dd9c6957b98d1cc929ad6fd96fad8104
#
_cell.length_a   1.000
_cell.length_b   1.000
_cell.length_c   1.000
_cell.angle_alpha   90.00
_cell.angle_beta   90.00
_cell.angle_gamma   90.00
#
_symmetry.space_group_name_H-M   'P 1'
#
loop_
_entity.id
_entity.type
_entity.pdbx_description
1 polymer ?
#
loop_
_entity_poly.entity_id
_entity_poly.type
_entity_poly.pdbx_seq_one_letter_code
_entity_poly.pdbx_strand_id
1 'polypeptide(L)'
;MPKTRRPDGPPRRVRPAARRGQLAHVLLVDGNIGIGGAPERLLARAAALLAPGGSVLVEAGPHPGEWWCGTVRAGAGPDVPWACVGADALRALAPAAGLAVYAVSERGARTFVELVA
;
A
#
# COMPACT_ATOMS: atom_id res chain seq x y z
N MET A 1 -25.99 25.52 -6.37
CA MET A 1 -26.14 25.17 -5.91
C MET A 1 -25.68 25.16 -5.45
N PRO A 2 -25.54 25.35 -6.20
CA PRO A 2 -25.57 25.17 -5.98
C PRO A 2 -25.05 25.25 -5.69
N LYS A 3 -24.98 24.72 -6.30
CA LYS A 3 -24.96 24.48 -6.02
C LYS A 3 -24.43 24.34 -5.69
N THR A 4 -24.91 24.82 -6.45
CA THR A 4 -24.86 24.50 -6.00
C THR A 4 -24.28 24.46 -5.70
N ARG A 5 -24.19 24.17 -6.39
CA ARG A 5 -24.13 23.79 -6.03
C ARG A 5 -23.60 23.69 -5.68
N ARG A 6 -23.73 23.92 -6.30
CA ARG A 6 -23.74 23.62 -5.90
C ARG A 6 -23.23 23.53 -5.54
N PRO A 7 -23.41 24.01 -6.09
CA PRO A 7 -23.30 23.63 -5.56
C PRO A 7 -23.04 23.62 -5.24
N ASP A 8 -23.40 23.91 -5.78
CA ASP A 8 -23.33 23.49 -5.23
C ASP A 8 -22.89 23.36 -4.90
N GLY A 9 -22.86 23.75 -5.33
CA GLY A 9 -22.64 23.33 -4.82
C GLY A 9 -21.96 23.26 -4.55
N PRO A 10 -21.67 23.49 -4.61
CA PRO A 10 -20.99 23.24 -4.20
C PRO A 10 -20.20 23.05 -4.10
N PRO A 11 -19.72 23.34 -4.17
CA PRO A 11 -18.92 23.09 -3.99
C PRO A 11 -18.23 22.53 -3.88
N ARG A 12 -17.83 22.47 -3.84
CA ARG A 12 -17.10 21.87 -3.68
C ARG A 12 -16.56 21.43 -3.09
N ARG A 13 -16.67 21.60 -3.21
CA ARG A 13 -16.20 21.11 -2.14
C ARG A 13 -14.94 20.56 -2.08
N VAL A 14 -14.13 21.03 -1.35
CA VAL A 14 -12.92 20.32 -1.30
C VAL A 14 -13.12 18.96 -0.75
N ARG A 15 -12.48 18.05 -1.35
CA ARG A 15 -12.52 16.72 -0.89
C ARG A 15 -11.23 16.32 -0.32
N PRO A 16 -11.20 15.41 0.64
CA PRO A 16 -9.96 14.75 0.98
C PRO A 16 -9.32 14.24 -0.27
N ALA A 17 -8.01 14.34 -0.34
CA ALA A 17 -7.28 13.95 -1.53
C ALA A 17 -7.58 12.52 -1.91
N ALA A 18 -7.70 11.63 -0.93
CA ALA A 18 -8.00 10.24 -1.22
C ALA A 18 -9.31 9.87 -0.58
N ARG A 19 -10.27 9.62 -1.39
CA ARG A 19 -11.50 9.07 -0.91
C ARG A 19 -11.45 7.58 -0.98
N ARG A 20 -12.11 6.93 -0.04
CA ARG A 20 -12.22 5.51 -0.05
C ARG A 20 -12.82 5.03 -1.34
N GLY A 21 -12.27 3.95 -1.88
CA GLY A 21 -12.84 3.27 -3.01
C GLY A 21 -12.71 3.98 -4.33
N GLN A 22 -11.78 4.92 -4.47
CA GLN A 22 -11.65 5.68 -5.69
C GLN A 22 -10.44 5.35 -6.54
N LEU A 23 -9.41 4.73 -5.99
CA LEU A 23 -8.19 4.47 -6.74
C LEU A 23 -8.24 3.12 -7.41
N ALA A 24 -7.86 3.09 -8.69
CA ALA A 24 -7.76 1.82 -9.41
C ALA A 24 -6.53 1.04 -8.97
N HIS A 25 -5.44 1.72 -8.64
CA HIS A 25 -4.18 1.08 -8.27
C HIS A 25 -3.46 1.87 -7.20
N VAL A 26 -2.75 1.14 -6.33
CA VAL A 26 -1.81 1.70 -5.37
C VAL A 26 -0.48 1.01 -5.57
N LEU A 27 0.60 1.77 -5.61
CA LEU A 27 1.95 1.24 -5.81
C LEU A 27 2.77 1.40 -4.52
N LEU A 28 3.30 0.30 -4.03
CA LEU A 28 4.20 0.27 -2.88
C LEU A 28 5.51 -0.36 -3.33
N VAL A 29 6.35 0.44 -3.98
CA VAL A 29 7.60 -0.02 -4.59
C VAL A 29 8.80 0.59 -3.86
N ASP A 30 10.00 0.11 -4.18
CA ASP A 30 11.26 0.58 -3.58
C ASP A 30 11.26 0.47 -2.05
N GLY A 31 10.70 -0.63 -1.53
CA GLY A 31 10.66 -0.86 -0.09
C GLY A 31 9.59 -0.08 0.64
N ASN A 32 8.71 0.62 -0.06
CA ASN A 32 7.69 1.46 0.57
C ASN A 32 6.74 0.68 1.47
N ILE A 33 6.55 -0.62 1.24
CA ILE A 33 5.75 -1.45 2.14
C ILE A 33 6.30 -1.44 3.57
N GLY A 34 7.59 -1.18 3.73
CA GLY A 34 8.25 -1.15 5.03
C GLY A 34 8.20 0.20 5.74
N ILE A 35 7.77 1.26 5.06
CA ILE A 35 7.75 2.59 5.65
C ILE A 35 6.88 2.60 6.90
N GLY A 36 7.44 3.15 7.99
CA GLY A 36 6.73 3.23 9.27
C GLY A 36 6.75 1.96 10.08
N GLY A 37 7.30 0.86 9.56
CA GLY A 37 7.49 -0.38 10.32
C GLY A 37 6.21 -1.17 10.57
N ALA A 38 5.10 -0.83 9.92
CA ALA A 38 3.82 -1.50 10.14
C ALA A 38 3.15 -1.82 8.80
N PRO A 39 3.67 -2.82 8.05
CA PRO A 39 3.13 -3.14 6.73
C PRO A 39 1.66 -3.53 6.75
N GLU A 40 1.18 -4.17 7.81
CA GLU A 40 -0.23 -4.52 7.92
C GLU A 40 -1.13 -3.29 7.93
N ARG A 41 -0.70 -2.22 8.57
CA ARG A 41 -1.45 -0.96 8.57
C ARG A 41 -1.43 -0.32 7.19
N LEU A 42 -0.28 -0.36 6.55
CA LEU A 42 -0.12 0.24 5.23
C LEU A 42 -0.97 -0.49 4.21
N LEU A 43 -1.01 -1.82 4.27
CA LEU A 43 -1.88 -2.60 3.40
C LEU A 43 -3.35 -2.30 3.65
N ALA A 44 -3.75 -2.15 4.90
CA ALA A 44 -5.14 -1.82 5.23
C ALA A 44 -5.53 -0.45 4.66
N ARG A 45 -4.63 0.52 4.76
CA ARG A 45 -4.89 1.84 4.19
C ARG A 45 -4.96 1.79 2.67
N ALA A 46 -4.04 1.06 2.04
CA ALA A 46 -4.06 0.90 0.60
C ALA A 46 -5.37 0.26 0.15
N ALA A 47 -5.80 -0.79 0.82
CA ALA A 47 -7.05 -1.46 0.50
C ALA A 47 -8.25 -0.52 0.62
N ALA A 48 -8.26 0.34 1.64
CA ALA A 48 -9.35 1.29 1.85
C ALA A 48 -9.43 2.34 0.74
N LEU A 49 -8.35 2.59 0.03
CA LEU A 49 -8.32 3.57 -1.06
C LEU A 49 -8.75 2.98 -2.40
N LEU A 50 -8.82 1.66 -2.52
CA LEU A 50 -9.10 1.02 -3.81
C LEU A 50 -10.56 1.12 -4.19
N ALA A 51 -10.80 1.41 -5.46
CA ALA A 51 -12.10 1.20 -6.08
C ALA A 51 -12.37 -0.30 -6.19
N PRO A 52 -13.64 -0.71 -6.32
CA PRO A 52 -13.94 -2.11 -6.59
C PRO A 52 -13.16 -2.61 -7.80
N GLY A 53 -12.52 -3.76 -7.67
CA GLY A 53 -11.68 -4.32 -8.73
C GLY A 53 -10.28 -3.73 -8.81
N GLY A 54 -9.94 -2.82 -7.91
CA GLY A 54 -8.60 -2.24 -7.88
C GLY A 54 -7.54 -3.19 -7.34
N SER A 55 -6.28 -2.80 -7.48
CA SER A 55 -5.17 -3.62 -7.03
C SER A 55 -4.08 -2.81 -6.35
N VAL A 56 -3.34 -3.49 -5.46
CA VAL A 56 -2.13 -2.95 -4.85
C VAL A 56 -0.95 -3.73 -5.42
N LEU A 57 0.01 -3.02 -5.99
CA LEU A 57 1.26 -3.63 -6.46
C LEU A 57 2.33 -3.35 -5.42
N VAL A 58 2.89 -4.41 -4.86
CA VAL A 58 3.88 -4.30 -3.79
C VAL A 58 5.19 -4.90 -4.28
N GLU A 59 6.28 -4.16 -4.11
CA GLU A 59 7.59 -4.76 -4.27
C GLU A 59 7.98 -5.43 -2.96
N ALA A 60 8.14 -6.75 -3.02
CA ALA A 60 8.49 -7.57 -1.87
C ALA A 60 10.00 -7.54 -1.62
N GLY A 61 10.40 -7.87 -0.40
CA GLY A 61 11.80 -8.08 -0.09
C GLY A 61 12.37 -9.29 -0.82
N PRO A 62 13.72 -9.40 -0.87
CA PRO A 62 14.39 -10.42 -1.70
C PRO A 62 14.22 -11.85 -1.20
N HIS A 63 13.89 -12.04 0.07
CA HIS A 63 13.72 -13.37 0.64
C HIS A 63 12.23 -13.62 0.88
N PRO A 64 11.64 -14.66 0.24
CA PRO A 64 10.17 -14.84 0.28
C PRO A 64 9.57 -14.91 1.68
N GLY A 65 10.24 -15.60 2.61
CA GLY A 65 9.73 -15.72 3.98
C GLY A 65 10.14 -14.60 4.91
N GLU A 66 10.82 -13.61 4.41
CA GLU A 66 11.35 -12.53 5.22
C GLU A 66 10.23 -11.69 5.85
N TRP A 67 10.34 -11.49 7.16
CA TRP A 67 9.43 -10.63 7.91
C TRP A 67 10.22 -10.00 9.04
N TRP A 68 10.58 -8.75 8.89
CA TRP A 68 11.43 -8.05 9.84
C TRP A 68 10.90 -6.64 10.08
N CYS A 69 10.87 -6.23 11.34
CA CYS A 69 10.55 -4.87 11.75
C CYS A 69 11.66 -4.34 12.65
N GLY A 70 11.96 -3.08 12.49
CA GLY A 70 12.99 -2.45 13.29
C GLY A 70 13.15 -1.00 12.90
N THR A 71 14.38 -0.53 12.98
CA THR A 71 14.72 0.82 12.57
C THR A 71 15.87 0.77 11.58
N VAL A 72 15.91 1.77 10.71
CA VAL A 72 17.01 1.98 9.78
C VAL A 72 17.48 3.41 9.89
N ARG A 73 18.74 3.63 9.52
CA ARG A 73 19.32 4.97 9.53
C ARG A 73 20.07 5.18 8.23
N ALA A 74 19.85 6.34 7.63
CA ALA A 74 20.59 6.75 6.45
C ALA A 74 21.69 7.72 6.89
N GLY A 75 22.94 7.30 6.79
CA GLY A 75 24.08 8.13 7.19
C GLY A 75 24.01 8.51 8.65
N ALA A 76 24.15 9.81 8.95
CA ALA A 76 24.08 10.34 10.30
C ALA A 76 22.68 10.81 10.70
N GLY A 77 21.68 10.48 9.87
CA GLY A 77 20.31 10.88 10.15
C GLY A 77 19.69 10.14 11.34
N PRO A 78 18.45 10.44 11.67
CA PRO A 78 17.74 9.76 12.75
C PRO A 78 17.38 8.32 12.36
N ASP A 79 17.15 7.50 13.35
CA ASP A 79 16.58 6.17 13.15
C ASP A 79 15.12 6.32 12.75
N VAL A 80 14.68 5.57 11.77
CA VAL A 80 13.29 5.58 11.33
C VAL A 80 12.72 4.17 11.36
N PRO A 81 11.44 4.00 11.73
CA PRO A 81 10.81 2.69 11.71
C PRO A 81 10.74 2.15 10.29
N TRP A 82 11.03 0.87 10.16
CA TRP A 82 11.04 0.21 8.86
C TRP A 82 10.68 -1.27 9.00
N ALA A 83 10.30 -1.88 7.90
CA ALA A 83 10.07 -3.31 7.84
C ALA A 83 10.51 -3.86 6.50
N CYS A 84 10.84 -5.14 6.47
CA CYS A 84 11.07 -5.88 5.24
C CYS A 84 10.11 -7.04 5.18
N VAL A 85 9.45 -7.23 4.06
CA VAL A 85 8.39 -8.22 3.90
C VAL A 85 8.58 -8.93 2.57
N GLY A 86 8.83 -10.24 2.61
CA GLY A 86 8.93 -11.04 1.41
C GLY A 86 7.56 -11.45 0.89
N ALA A 87 7.55 -12.09 -0.28
CA ALA A 87 6.29 -12.44 -0.95
C ALA A 87 5.43 -13.40 -0.13
N ASP A 88 6.03 -14.38 0.54
CA ASP A 88 5.27 -15.31 1.36
C ASP A 88 4.68 -14.63 2.60
N ALA A 89 5.44 -13.71 3.19
CA ALA A 89 4.95 -12.94 4.32
C ALA A 89 3.80 -12.01 3.90
N LEU A 90 3.88 -11.41 2.72
CA LEU A 90 2.78 -10.61 2.18
C LEU A 90 1.52 -11.45 1.98
N ARG A 91 1.67 -12.68 1.50
CA ARG A 91 0.54 -13.60 1.34
C ARG A 91 -0.14 -13.85 2.68
N ALA A 92 0.64 -13.96 3.76
CA ALA A 92 0.11 -14.17 5.09
C ALA A 92 -0.57 -12.92 5.66
N LEU A 93 -0.07 -11.73 5.32
CA LEU A 93 -0.61 -10.48 5.85
C LEU A 93 -1.84 -9.98 5.09
N ALA A 94 -1.95 -10.29 3.81
CA ALA A 94 -2.95 -9.71 2.93
C ALA A 94 -4.41 -9.95 3.39
N PRO A 95 -4.79 -11.14 3.86
CA PRO A 95 -6.19 -11.38 4.24
C PRO A 95 -6.72 -10.45 5.32
N ALA A 96 -5.90 -10.07 6.28
CA ALA A 96 -6.34 -9.16 7.34
C ALA A 96 -6.69 -7.76 6.80
N ALA A 97 -6.16 -7.41 5.64
CA ALA A 97 -6.49 -6.15 4.96
C ALA A 97 -7.62 -6.32 3.94
N GLY A 98 -8.19 -7.51 3.85
CA GLY A 98 -9.21 -7.81 2.85
C GLY A 98 -8.65 -8.02 1.46
N LEU A 99 -7.38 -8.37 1.36
CA LEU A 99 -6.68 -8.54 0.09
C LEU A 99 -6.26 -9.99 -0.10
N ALA A 100 -6.05 -10.37 -1.34
CA ALA A 100 -5.51 -11.67 -1.70
C ALA A 100 -4.48 -11.50 -2.82
N VAL A 101 -3.51 -12.41 -2.86
CA VAL A 101 -2.51 -12.38 -3.91
C VAL A 101 -3.15 -12.81 -5.22
N TYR A 102 -3.03 -11.96 -6.21
CA TYR A 102 -3.48 -12.26 -7.56
C TYR A 102 -2.35 -12.79 -8.44
N ALA A 103 -1.18 -12.19 -8.33
CA ALA A 103 -0.03 -12.57 -9.15
C ALA A 103 1.27 -12.21 -8.46
N VAL A 104 2.30 -12.98 -8.73
CA VAL A 104 3.67 -12.68 -8.31
C VAL A 104 4.53 -12.69 -9.56
N SER A 105 5.34 -11.66 -9.75
CA SER A 105 6.22 -11.59 -10.91
C SER A 105 7.62 -11.17 -10.47
N GLU A 106 8.59 -11.60 -11.26
CA GLU A 106 9.98 -11.27 -11.01
C GLU A 106 10.54 -10.50 -12.19
N ARG A 107 11.30 -9.46 -11.89
CA ARG A 107 11.96 -8.62 -12.89
C ARG A 107 13.39 -8.42 -12.45
N GLY A 108 14.32 -9.19 -13.02
CA GLY A 108 15.68 -9.20 -12.54
C GLY A 108 15.71 -9.70 -11.09
N ALA A 109 16.31 -8.91 -10.21
CA ALA A 109 16.40 -9.26 -8.79
C ALA A 109 15.21 -8.73 -7.97
N ARG A 110 14.19 -8.16 -8.62
CA ARG A 110 13.05 -7.55 -7.93
C ARG A 110 11.82 -8.46 -8.05
N THR A 111 11.09 -8.56 -6.94
CA THR A 111 9.87 -9.36 -6.88
C THR A 111 8.68 -8.45 -6.62
N PHE A 112 7.64 -8.59 -7.42
CA PHE A 112 6.43 -7.78 -7.29
C PHE A 112 5.24 -8.69 -7.02
N VAL A 113 4.39 -8.28 -6.10
CA VAL A 113 3.18 -9.00 -5.74
C VAL A 113 1.99 -8.12 -6.00
N GLU A 114 1.05 -8.60 -6.80
CA GLU A 114 -0.20 -7.89 -7.04
C GLU A 114 -1.27 -8.45 -6.12
N LEU A 115 -1.89 -7.57 -5.35
CA LEU A 115 -2.93 -7.90 -4.40
C LEU A 115 -4.26 -7.30 -4.86
N VAL A 116 -5.33 -8.04 -4.70
CA VAL A 116 -6.68 -7.59 -5.08
C VAL A 116 -7.63 -7.81 -3.91
N ALA A 117 -8.67 -6.99 -3.89
CA ALA A 117 -9.69 -7.10 -2.85
C ALA A 117 -10.64 -8.29 -3.11
#